data_d9551c721895b64faaa7e88398c7e9e5
#
_entry.id   d9551c721895b64faaa7e88398c7e9e5
#
_cell.length_a   1.000
_cell.length_b   1.000
_cell.length_c   1.000
_cell.angle_alpha   90.00
_cell.angle_beta   90.00
_cell.angle_gamma   90.00
#
_symmetry.space_group_name_H-M   'P 1'
#
loop_
_entity.id
_entity.type
_entity.pdbx_description
1 polymer ?
#
loop_
_entity_poly.entity_id
_entity_poly.type
_entity_poly.pdbx_seq_one_letter_code
_entity_poly.pdbx_strand_id
1 'polypeptide(L)'
;PTKLNLNFNNSLILPGESHFRNMSQLTFSGENAEAYFSADGKRLIYQAHDGDSLCDQIYTMDIESESVELVSTGEGVTTCSFFKYPNDNGIIYSSTHADNPDCPPKPDFSRGYIWKLYPGFDIFEAGLGGSNPHPLTSFPGYDAEATYSFDGDKIIYTSLVSGDLDLWYMNPDGSGKQQLTNRLGYDGGAFYNYDASK
;
A
#
# COMPACT_ATOMS: atom_id res chain seq x y z
N PRO A 1 -12.02 23.99 -3.83
CA PRO A 1 -11.68 22.70 -4.42
C PRO A 1 -11.35 22.91 -5.89
N THR A 2 -10.08 22.67 -6.25
CA THR A 2 -9.60 22.73 -7.64
C THR A 2 -10.32 21.63 -8.39
N LYS A 3 -11.01 21.95 -9.49
CA LYS A 3 -11.59 20.92 -10.35
C LYS A 3 -10.43 20.21 -11.04
N LEU A 4 -10.23 18.94 -10.73
CA LEU A 4 -9.35 18.06 -11.48
C LEU A 4 -9.86 17.99 -12.94
N ASN A 5 -8.97 18.20 -13.90
CA ASN A 5 -9.31 18.24 -15.32
C ASN A 5 -9.18 16.83 -15.94
N LEU A 6 -9.90 15.87 -15.39
CA LEU A 6 -9.85 14.48 -15.82
C LEU A 6 -10.68 14.24 -17.08
N ASN A 7 -10.17 13.42 -17.98
CA ASN A 7 -10.88 12.95 -19.17
C ASN A 7 -11.86 11.84 -18.77
N PHE A 8 -13.13 12.20 -18.57
CA PHE A 8 -14.15 11.22 -18.22
C PHE A 8 -14.61 10.40 -19.43
N ASN A 9 -14.66 9.10 -19.26
CA ASN A 9 -15.18 8.16 -20.26
C ASN A 9 -16.32 7.32 -19.68
N ASN A 10 -17.54 7.78 -19.89
CA ASN A 10 -18.73 7.08 -19.38
C ASN A 10 -19.00 5.74 -20.09
N SER A 11 -18.31 5.40 -21.20
CA SER A 11 -18.41 4.08 -21.83
C SER A 11 -17.77 2.97 -21.00
N LEU A 12 -16.99 3.32 -19.98
CA LEU A 12 -16.45 2.36 -18.99
C LEU A 12 -17.50 1.89 -17.98
N ILE A 13 -18.65 2.59 -17.89
CA ILE A 13 -19.73 2.24 -16.97
C ILE A 13 -20.65 1.20 -17.63
N LEU A 14 -20.78 0.05 -17.01
CA LEU A 14 -21.61 -1.02 -17.52
C LEU A 14 -23.10 -0.80 -17.22
N PRO A 15 -24.02 -1.38 -18.01
CA PRO A 15 -25.46 -1.32 -17.72
C PRO A 15 -25.77 -1.86 -16.31
N GLY A 16 -26.49 -1.07 -15.51
CA GLY A 16 -26.85 -1.41 -14.14
C GLY A 16 -25.93 -0.84 -13.05
N GLU A 17 -24.79 -0.27 -13.40
CA GLU A 17 -23.86 0.40 -12.45
C GLU A 17 -24.33 1.82 -12.15
N SER A 18 -25.43 1.95 -11.42
CA SER A 18 -26.09 3.24 -11.13
C SER A 18 -25.32 4.16 -10.17
N HIS A 19 -24.32 3.62 -9.46
CA HIS A 19 -23.49 4.38 -8.51
C HIS A 19 -22.29 5.08 -9.15
N PHE A 20 -21.88 4.67 -10.36
CA PHE A 20 -20.75 5.26 -11.07
C PHE A 20 -21.18 6.41 -11.99
N ARG A 21 -20.33 7.43 -12.04
CA ARG A 21 -20.40 8.54 -12.98
C ARG A 21 -19.02 9.20 -13.06
N ASN A 22 -18.74 9.85 -14.18
CA ASN A 22 -17.46 10.56 -14.37
C ASN A 22 -16.24 9.63 -14.17
N MET A 23 -16.32 8.44 -14.77
CA MET A 23 -15.26 7.44 -14.68
C MET A 23 -14.07 7.86 -15.56
N SER A 24 -12.86 7.70 -15.03
CA SER A 24 -11.61 7.91 -15.78
C SER A 24 -10.66 6.76 -15.49
N GLN A 25 -10.05 6.23 -16.56
CA GLN A 25 -8.97 5.24 -16.43
C GLN A 25 -7.64 6.00 -16.36
N LEU A 26 -6.82 5.70 -15.35
CA LEU A 26 -5.56 6.41 -15.09
C LEU A 26 -4.31 5.58 -15.45
N THR A 27 -4.44 4.24 -15.63
CA THR A 27 -3.34 3.36 -16.03
C THR A 27 -3.74 2.53 -17.23
N PHE A 28 -2.81 2.26 -18.17
CA PHE A 28 -3.10 1.64 -19.46
C PHE A 28 -2.22 0.41 -19.77
N SER A 29 -1.29 0.06 -18.88
CA SER A 29 -0.40 -1.09 -19.01
C SER A 29 -0.11 -1.73 -17.66
N GLY A 30 0.48 -2.93 -17.67
CA GLY A 30 0.91 -3.66 -16.49
C GLY A 30 -0.21 -4.13 -15.58
N GLU A 31 0.18 -4.56 -14.39
CA GLU A 31 -0.72 -4.85 -13.27
C GLU A 31 -0.62 -3.70 -12.27
N ASN A 32 -1.75 -3.13 -11.86
CA ASN A 32 -1.84 -1.98 -10.96
C ASN A 32 -2.87 -2.28 -9.89
N ALA A 33 -2.52 -2.07 -8.62
CA ALA A 33 -3.38 -2.41 -7.50
C ALA A 33 -3.19 -1.46 -6.30
N GLU A 34 -4.09 -1.56 -5.32
CA GLU A 34 -3.97 -0.91 -4.02
C GLU A 34 -3.72 0.61 -4.10
N ALA A 35 -4.56 1.32 -4.87
CA ALA A 35 -4.43 2.76 -5.04
C ALA A 35 -5.14 3.53 -3.93
N TYR A 36 -4.41 4.42 -3.25
CA TYR A 36 -4.91 5.28 -2.18
C TYR A 36 -4.62 6.75 -2.44
N PHE A 37 -5.53 7.62 -2.03
CA PHE A 37 -5.37 9.06 -2.16
C PHE A 37 -4.42 9.65 -1.12
N SER A 38 -3.70 10.71 -1.50
CA SER A 38 -3.09 11.64 -0.56
C SER A 38 -4.17 12.38 0.26
N ALA A 39 -3.83 12.92 1.42
CA ALA A 39 -4.76 13.64 2.29
C ALA A 39 -5.37 14.87 1.59
N ASP A 40 -4.62 15.52 0.70
CA ASP A 40 -5.11 16.64 -0.11
C ASP A 40 -5.90 16.20 -1.36
N GLY A 41 -5.96 14.88 -1.65
CA GLY A 41 -6.70 14.31 -2.78
C GLY A 41 -6.13 14.59 -4.16
N LYS A 42 -4.85 15.01 -4.27
CA LYS A 42 -4.23 15.36 -5.56
C LYS A 42 -3.34 14.27 -6.12
N ARG A 43 -2.93 13.33 -5.30
CA ARG A 43 -2.05 12.23 -5.68
C ARG A 43 -2.66 10.89 -5.33
N LEU A 44 -2.24 9.87 -6.08
CA LEU A 44 -2.42 8.47 -5.73
C LEU A 44 -1.06 7.87 -5.39
N ILE A 45 -1.07 6.92 -4.45
CA ILE A 45 0.03 5.98 -4.23
C ILE A 45 -0.52 4.58 -4.51
N TYR A 46 0.24 3.76 -5.24
CA TYR A 46 -0.22 2.44 -5.67
C TYR A 46 0.94 1.50 -5.95
N GLN A 47 0.68 0.21 -5.93
CA GLN A 47 1.63 -0.79 -6.38
C GLN A 47 1.39 -1.15 -7.84
N ALA A 48 2.49 -1.36 -8.57
CA ALA A 48 2.44 -1.80 -9.95
C ALA A 48 3.71 -2.53 -10.38
N HIS A 49 3.56 -3.36 -11.41
CA HIS A 49 4.67 -3.81 -12.24
C HIS A 49 4.26 -3.76 -13.71
N ASP A 50 5.22 -3.53 -14.61
CA ASP A 50 4.99 -3.45 -16.03
C ASP A 50 6.01 -4.33 -16.78
N GLY A 51 5.55 -4.95 -17.86
CA GLY A 51 6.35 -5.70 -18.80
C GLY A 51 7.22 -6.79 -18.17
N ASP A 52 8.52 -6.59 -18.24
CA ASP A 52 9.53 -7.55 -17.79
C ASP A 52 9.83 -7.48 -16.28
N SER A 53 9.28 -6.50 -15.57
CA SER A 53 9.39 -6.46 -14.11
C SER A 53 8.64 -7.63 -13.50
N LEU A 54 9.32 -8.40 -12.67
CA LEU A 54 8.74 -9.59 -12.05
C LEU A 54 8.02 -9.29 -10.73
N CYS A 55 8.28 -8.11 -10.14
CA CYS A 55 7.77 -7.71 -8.82
C CYS A 55 7.12 -6.35 -8.83
N ASP A 56 6.08 -6.25 -8.03
CA ASP A 56 5.45 -4.97 -7.73
C ASP A 56 6.44 -4.02 -7.04
N GLN A 57 6.33 -2.75 -7.42
CA GLN A 57 7.00 -1.62 -6.81
C GLN A 57 5.96 -0.54 -6.50
N ILE A 58 6.31 0.43 -5.66
CA ILE A 58 5.41 1.52 -5.29
C ILE A 58 5.67 2.75 -6.14
N TYR A 59 4.58 3.29 -6.67
CA TYR A 59 4.55 4.51 -7.47
C TYR A 59 3.61 5.52 -6.87
N THR A 60 3.91 6.80 -7.09
CA THR A 60 2.96 7.89 -6.90
C THR A 60 2.57 8.47 -8.24
N MET A 61 1.33 8.96 -8.34
CA MET A 61 0.81 9.65 -9.51
C MET A 61 0.21 10.99 -9.09
N ASP A 62 0.63 12.07 -9.70
CA ASP A 62 -0.11 13.34 -9.64
C ASP A 62 -1.32 13.23 -10.58
N ILE A 63 -2.52 13.42 -10.04
CA ILE A 63 -3.77 13.12 -10.77
C ILE A 63 -4.04 14.14 -11.87
N GLU A 64 -3.60 15.39 -11.71
CA GLU A 64 -3.85 16.44 -12.69
C GLU A 64 -2.90 16.36 -13.89
N SER A 65 -1.62 16.12 -13.63
CA SER A 65 -0.59 16.01 -14.68
C SER A 65 -0.38 14.59 -15.20
N GLU A 66 -0.96 13.60 -14.52
CA GLU A 66 -0.76 12.15 -14.77
C GLU A 66 0.74 11.73 -14.70
N SER A 67 1.58 12.56 -14.06
CA SER A 67 3.00 12.22 -13.89
C SER A 67 3.17 11.13 -12.83
N VAL A 68 3.97 10.12 -13.17
CA VAL A 68 4.23 8.94 -12.32
C VAL A 68 5.68 8.94 -11.87
N GLU A 69 5.91 8.62 -10.59
CA GLU A 69 7.23 8.53 -9.98
C GLU A 69 7.35 7.21 -9.19
N LEU A 70 8.45 6.47 -9.39
CA LEU A 70 8.82 5.33 -8.54
C LEU A 70 9.29 5.85 -7.19
N VAL A 71 8.68 5.37 -6.10
CA VAL A 71 8.97 5.83 -4.73
C VAL A 71 9.39 4.72 -3.76
N SER A 72 9.43 3.46 -4.22
CA SER A 72 10.12 2.37 -3.53
C SER A 72 11.57 2.24 -4.03
N THR A 73 12.32 1.32 -3.43
CA THR A 73 13.75 1.14 -3.75
C THR A 73 14.02 0.58 -5.15
N GLY A 74 13.02 -0.05 -5.78
CA GLY A 74 13.20 -0.82 -7.02
C GLY A 74 13.73 -2.23 -6.79
N GLU A 75 13.97 -2.62 -5.55
CA GLU A 75 14.50 -3.91 -5.12
C GLU A 75 13.45 -4.71 -4.34
N GLY A 76 13.56 -6.05 -4.37
CA GLY A 76 12.63 -6.97 -3.72
C GLY A 76 11.21 -6.89 -4.31
N VAL A 77 10.24 -7.36 -3.55
CA VAL A 77 8.81 -7.13 -3.82
C VAL A 77 8.27 -6.13 -2.80
N THR A 78 7.53 -5.14 -3.29
CA THR A 78 7.01 -4.04 -2.47
C THR A 78 5.51 -3.90 -2.69
N THR A 79 4.74 -3.79 -1.60
CA THR A 79 3.26 -3.81 -1.63
C THR A 79 2.67 -2.89 -0.57
N CYS A 80 1.35 -2.70 -0.60
CA CYS A 80 0.54 -2.11 0.46
C CYS A 80 1.10 -0.77 0.97
N SER A 81 1.09 0.22 0.10
CA SER A 81 1.61 1.55 0.40
C SER A 81 0.53 2.54 0.84
N PHE A 82 0.92 3.53 1.64
CA PHE A 82 0.01 4.59 2.06
C PHE A 82 0.77 5.92 2.24
N PHE A 83 0.09 7.07 2.09
CA PHE A 83 0.68 8.36 2.42
C PHE A 83 0.76 8.58 3.92
N LYS A 84 1.78 9.30 4.38
CA LYS A 84 1.91 9.71 5.76
C LYS A 84 0.96 10.87 6.06
N TYR A 85 -0.21 10.53 6.56
CA TYR A 85 -1.22 11.52 6.96
C TYR A 85 -0.83 12.27 8.23
N PRO A 86 -1.38 13.48 8.43
CA PRO A 86 -2.23 14.26 7.51
C PRO A 86 -1.47 15.15 6.51
N ASN A 87 -0.17 15.17 6.54
CA ASN A 87 0.65 16.18 5.84
C ASN A 87 1.22 15.69 4.50
N ASP A 88 1.07 14.43 4.17
CA ASP A 88 1.59 13.81 2.94
C ASP A 88 3.10 14.07 2.70
N ASN A 89 3.87 14.19 3.80
CA ASN A 89 5.30 14.49 3.75
C ASN A 89 6.19 13.24 3.70
N GLY A 90 5.58 12.07 3.64
CA GLY A 90 6.23 10.77 3.55
C GLY A 90 5.25 9.70 3.09
N ILE A 91 5.77 8.50 2.97
CA ILE A 91 5.04 7.30 2.59
C ILE A 91 5.40 6.14 3.52
N ILE A 92 4.49 5.18 3.63
CA ILE A 92 4.73 3.90 4.27
C ILE A 92 4.44 2.80 3.27
N TYR A 93 5.21 1.72 3.29
CA TYR A 93 5.01 0.56 2.43
C TYR A 93 5.63 -0.69 3.04
N SER A 94 5.24 -1.86 2.55
CA SER A 94 5.81 -3.14 2.96
C SER A 94 6.73 -3.68 1.87
N SER A 95 7.90 -4.18 2.24
CA SER A 95 8.90 -4.64 1.27
C SER A 95 9.81 -5.73 1.83
N THR A 96 10.31 -6.59 0.93
CA THR A 96 11.33 -7.59 1.23
C THR A 96 12.75 -7.12 0.92
N HIS A 97 12.96 -5.90 0.42
CA HIS A 97 14.26 -5.44 -0.12
C HIS A 97 15.41 -5.51 0.89
N ALA A 98 15.13 -5.37 2.18
CA ALA A 98 16.16 -5.45 3.21
C ALA A 98 16.57 -6.88 3.56
N ASP A 99 15.68 -7.86 3.38
CA ASP A 99 15.96 -9.28 3.54
C ASP A 99 16.56 -9.88 2.26
N ASN A 100 15.92 -9.59 1.12
CA ASN A 100 16.39 -10.02 -0.20
C ASN A 100 16.06 -8.96 -1.27
N PRO A 101 17.08 -8.38 -1.94
CA PRO A 101 16.85 -7.42 -3.02
C PRO A 101 16.33 -8.06 -4.31
N ASP A 102 16.46 -9.38 -4.48
CA ASP A 102 15.95 -10.06 -5.66
C ASP A 102 14.45 -10.24 -5.60
N CYS A 103 13.82 -10.23 -6.77
CA CYS A 103 12.41 -10.56 -6.89
C CYS A 103 12.18 -12.06 -6.59
N PRO A 104 11.36 -12.41 -5.59
CA PRO A 104 11.11 -13.80 -5.29
C PRO A 104 10.31 -14.48 -6.44
N PRO A 105 10.50 -15.80 -6.64
CA PRO A 105 9.79 -16.52 -7.70
C PRO A 105 8.29 -16.48 -7.47
N LYS A 106 7.53 -16.24 -8.56
CA LYS A 106 6.06 -16.27 -8.51
C LYS A 106 5.55 -17.61 -7.98
N PRO A 107 4.45 -17.62 -7.21
CA PRO A 107 3.80 -18.84 -6.77
C PRO A 107 3.32 -19.70 -7.96
N ASP A 108 3.19 -21.01 -7.76
CA ASP A 108 2.52 -21.88 -8.73
C ASP A 108 1.00 -21.70 -8.65
N PHE A 109 0.43 -21.01 -9.64
CA PHE A 109 -1.01 -20.77 -9.76
C PHE A 109 -1.79 -21.90 -10.46
N SER A 110 -1.15 -23.04 -10.79
CA SER A 110 -1.81 -24.13 -11.52
C SER A 110 -3.03 -24.71 -10.80
N ARG A 111 -3.14 -24.52 -9.49
CA ARG A 111 -4.25 -24.98 -8.64
C ARG A 111 -5.19 -23.85 -8.19
N GLY A 112 -5.06 -22.67 -8.76
CA GLY A 112 -5.82 -21.47 -8.41
C GLY A 112 -4.97 -20.37 -7.83
N TYR A 113 -5.61 -19.25 -7.46
CA TYR A 113 -4.94 -18.11 -6.86
C TYR A 113 -4.37 -18.47 -5.49
N ILE A 114 -3.12 -18.08 -5.26
CA ILE A 114 -2.40 -18.24 -3.99
C ILE A 114 -1.84 -16.87 -3.60
N TRP A 115 -2.20 -16.39 -2.42
CA TRP A 115 -1.53 -15.27 -1.80
C TRP A 115 -0.36 -15.80 -0.96
N LYS A 116 0.84 -15.66 -1.50
CA LYS A 116 2.05 -16.14 -0.85
C LYS A 116 2.59 -15.09 0.12
N LEU A 117 2.64 -15.47 1.38
CA LEU A 117 3.32 -14.69 2.42
C LEU A 117 4.83 -14.96 2.29
N TYR A 118 5.56 -14.01 1.74
CA TYR A 118 7.02 -14.10 1.71
C TYR A 118 7.57 -13.71 3.08
N PRO A 119 8.47 -14.49 3.69
CA PRO A 119 9.20 -14.05 4.88
C PRO A 119 10.07 -12.84 4.52
N GLY A 120 10.36 -11.99 5.49
CA GLY A 120 11.17 -10.79 5.28
C GLY A 120 10.39 -9.58 4.75
N PHE A 121 9.05 -9.65 4.67
CA PHE A 121 8.27 -8.43 4.55
C PHE A 121 8.31 -7.63 5.84
N ASP A 122 8.90 -6.45 5.77
CA ASP A 122 8.89 -5.45 6.82
C ASP A 122 8.23 -4.16 6.35
N ILE A 123 7.76 -3.37 7.30
CA ILE A 123 7.15 -2.06 7.05
C ILE A 123 8.25 -1.00 7.08
N PHE A 124 8.31 -0.18 6.03
CA PHE A 124 9.26 0.91 5.87
C PHE A 124 8.52 2.25 5.80
N GLU A 125 9.09 3.27 6.42
CA GLU A 125 8.74 4.66 6.17
C GLU A 125 9.84 5.31 5.31
N ALA A 126 9.43 6.17 4.37
CA ALA A 126 10.34 6.96 3.54
C ALA A 126 9.79 8.37 3.34
N GLY A 127 10.65 9.31 2.92
CA GLY A 127 10.19 10.61 2.44
C GLY A 127 9.29 10.48 1.21
N LEU A 128 8.54 11.52 0.87
CA LEU A 128 7.51 11.49 -0.17
C LEU A 128 7.99 10.96 -1.53
N GLY A 129 9.20 11.32 -1.97
CA GLY A 129 9.83 10.80 -3.19
C GLY A 129 10.67 9.53 -2.95
N GLY A 130 10.36 8.73 -1.92
CA GLY A 130 11.08 7.49 -1.60
C GLY A 130 12.44 7.67 -0.93
N SER A 131 12.78 8.89 -0.51
CA SER A 131 14.08 9.16 0.09
C SER A 131 14.23 8.59 1.50
N ASN A 132 15.44 8.13 1.84
CA ASN A 132 15.82 7.65 3.18
C ASN A 132 14.88 6.58 3.76
N PRO A 133 14.60 5.47 3.06
CA PRO A 133 13.76 4.41 3.60
C PRO A 133 14.37 3.84 4.88
N HIS A 134 13.55 3.64 5.90
CA HIS A 134 13.96 3.03 7.16
C HIS A 134 12.86 2.11 7.70
N PRO A 135 13.24 0.98 8.32
CA PRO A 135 12.27 0.00 8.80
C PRO A 135 11.57 0.48 10.08
N LEU A 136 10.27 0.25 10.16
CA LEU A 136 9.45 0.37 11.38
C LEU A 136 9.26 -0.99 12.06
N THR A 137 9.40 -2.07 11.29
CA THR A 137 9.38 -3.45 11.80
C THR A 137 10.64 -4.19 11.35
N SER A 138 10.95 -5.31 12.00
CA SER A 138 12.10 -6.17 11.68
C SER A 138 11.87 -7.60 12.16
N PHE A 139 10.64 -8.08 12.12
CA PHE A 139 10.31 -9.44 12.49
C PHE A 139 10.62 -10.41 11.33
N PRO A 140 11.27 -11.57 11.58
CA PRO A 140 11.55 -12.54 10.52
C PRO A 140 10.28 -13.33 10.12
N GLY A 141 9.30 -12.64 9.55
CA GLY A 141 8.02 -13.15 9.15
C GLY A 141 7.36 -12.24 8.12
N TYR A 142 6.10 -11.90 8.34
CA TYR A 142 5.31 -11.06 7.46
C TYR A 142 4.71 -9.91 8.27
N ASP A 143 5.16 -8.70 7.99
CA ASP A 143 4.60 -7.44 8.47
C ASP A 143 4.20 -6.60 7.26
N ALA A 144 2.91 -6.30 7.08
CA ALA A 144 2.40 -5.61 5.90
C ALA A 144 1.09 -4.85 6.14
N GLU A 145 0.53 -4.28 5.06
CA GLU A 145 -0.78 -3.62 5.04
C GLU A 145 -0.89 -2.45 6.02
N ALA A 146 0.21 -1.70 6.17
CA ALA A 146 0.28 -0.60 7.10
C ALA A 146 -0.42 0.64 6.57
N THR A 147 -1.29 1.24 7.39
CA THR A 147 -1.93 2.52 7.10
C THR A 147 -1.88 3.46 8.30
N TYR A 148 -1.78 4.77 8.04
CA TYR A 148 -1.85 5.78 9.07
C TYR A 148 -3.29 6.08 9.48
N SER A 149 -3.49 6.43 10.76
CA SER A 149 -4.69 7.16 11.18
C SER A 149 -4.73 8.55 10.54
N PHE A 150 -5.93 9.13 10.39
CA PHE A 150 -6.10 10.43 9.73
C PHE A 150 -5.41 11.59 10.45
N ASP A 151 -5.21 11.49 11.76
CA ASP A 151 -4.44 12.45 12.57
C ASP A 151 -2.93 12.19 12.54
N GLY A 152 -2.51 11.04 12.01
CA GLY A 152 -1.11 10.62 11.91
C GLY A 152 -0.49 10.10 13.21
N ASP A 153 -1.28 9.88 14.25
CA ASP A 153 -0.79 9.49 15.58
C ASP A 153 -0.59 7.98 15.74
N LYS A 154 -1.16 7.18 14.83
CA LYS A 154 -1.08 5.72 14.86
C LYS A 154 -0.87 5.13 13.46
N ILE A 155 -0.26 3.96 13.44
CA ILE A 155 -0.19 3.06 12.30
C ILE A 155 -0.89 1.78 12.70
N ILE A 156 -1.84 1.28 11.88
CA ILE A 156 -2.40 -0.06 11.99
C ILE A 156 -1.78 -0.92 10.88
N TYR A 157 -1.50 -2.19 11.17
CA TYR A 157 -0.85 -3.10 10.24
C TYR A 157 -1.18 -4.55 10.54
N THR A 158 -0.90 -5.44 9.61
CA THR A 158 -1.02 -6.89 9.75
C THR A 158 0.35 -7.49 10.05
N SER A 159 0.43 -8.39 11.04
CA SER A 159 1.68 -9.05 11.44
C SER A 159 1.47 -10.53 11.78
N LEU A 160 2.48 -11.34 11.42
CA LEU A 160 2.55 -12.77 11.76
C LEU A 160 3.28 -13.03 13.10
N VAL A 161 3.68 -12.00 13.83
CA VAL A 161 4.51 -12.12 15.05
C VAL A 161 3.84 -12.93 16.17
N SER A 162 2.50 -12.96 16.21
CA SER A 162 1.72 -13.78 17.16
C SER A 162 1.63 -15.27 16.79
N GLY A 163 2.09 -15.64 15.58
CA GLY A 163 1.95 -16.97 14.99
C GLY A 163 0.75 -17.12 14.07
N ASP A 164 -0.09 -16.11 13.97
CA ASP A 164 -1.19 -15.97 13.01
C ASP A 164 -1.20 -14.55 12.44
N LEU A 165 -1.93 -14.31 11.34
CA LEU A 165 -2.08 -12.99 10.76
C LEU A 165 -3.11 -12.18 11.54
N ASP A 166 -2.63 -11.37 12.46
CA ASP A 166 -3.43 -10.52 13.32
C ASP A 166 -3.20 -9.03 13.03
N LEU A 167 -4.18 -8.21 13.38
CA LEU A 167 -4.06 -6.76 13.38
C LEU A 167 -3.26 -6.28 14.59
N TRP A 168 -2.34 -5.38 14.32
CA TRP A 168 -1.50 -4.69 15.28
C TRP A 168 -1.55 -3.20 15.06
N TYR A 169 -1.24 -2.41 16.08
CA TYR A 169 -0.96 -0.98 15.90
C TYR A 169 0.36 -0.59 16.56
N MET A 170 0.93 0.52 16.12
CA MET A 170 2.15 1.12 16.64
C MET A 170 2.10 2.65 16.55
N ASN A 171 3.03 3.30 17.23
CA ASN A 171 3.29 4.72 17.06
C ASN A 171 3.97 4.98 15.70
N PRO A 172 3.94 6.21 15.17
CA PRO A 172 4.56 6.54 13.89
C PRO A 172 6.07 6.30 13.81
N ASP A 173 6.75 6.27 14.95
CA ASP A 173 8.18 5.95 15.06
C ASP A 173 8.48 4.44 15.14
N GLY A 174 7.48 3.58 14.97
CA GLY A 174 7.60 2.13 15.08
C GLY A 174 7.60 1.59 16.51
N SER A 175 7.52 2.43 17.54
CA SER A 175 7.45 2.04 18.95
C SER A 175 6.03 1.67 19.39
N GLY A 176 5.90 1.10 20.59
CA GLY A 176 4.59 0.88 21.23
C GLY A 176 3.70 -0.13 20.50
N LYS A 177 4.28 -1.13 19.85
CA LYS A 177 3.54 -2.18 19.14
C LYS A 177 2.58 -2.94 20.06
N GLN A 178 1.32 -3.05 19.66
CA GLN A 178 0.28 -3.77 20.42
C GLN A 178 -0.64 -4.55 19.48
N GLN A 179 -0.96 -5.78 19.89
CA GLN A 179 -1.89 -6.65 19.17
C GLN A 179 -3.34 -6.22 19.44
N LEU A 180 -4.16 -6.18 18.37
CA LEU A 180 -5.58 -5.84 18.44
C LEU A 180 -6.49 -7.06 18.31
N THR A 181 -6.12 -8.01 17.46
CA THR A 181 -6.89 -9.24 17.23
C THR A 181 -6.08 -10.46 17.57
N ASN A 182 -6.75 -11.59 17.83
CA ASN A 182 -6.11 -12.85 18.21
C ASN A 182 -6.98 -14.06 17.86
N ARG A 183 -7.82 -13.97 16.86
CA ARG A 183 -8.63 -15.09 16.38
C ARG A 183 -7.88 -15.83 15.31
N LEU A 184 -8.02 -17.17 15.31
CA LEU A 184 -7.43 -17.99 14.27
C LEU A 184 -8.01 -17.63 12.89
N GLY A 185 -7.13 -17.30 11.96
CA GLY A 185 -7.44 -16.91 10.59
C GLY A 185 -6.79 -15.58 10.23
N TYR A 186 -7.06 -15.10 9.03
CA TYR A 186 -6.53 -13.84 8.57
C TYR A 186 -7.35 -12.65 9.06
N ASP A 187 -6.74 -11.81 9.87
CA ASP A 187 -7.22 -10.49 10.26
C ASP A 187 -6.25 -9.45 9.68
N GLY A 188 -6.66 -8.68 8.67
CA GLY A 188 -5.76 -7.74 7.99
C GLY A 188 -6.46 -6.69 7.14
N GLY A 189 -5.67 -5.84 6.47
CA GLY A 189 -6.17 -4.79 5.57
C GLY A 189 -7.02 -3.72 6.25
N ALA A 190 -6.71 -3.36 7.50
CA ALA A 190 -7.53 -2.45 8.29
C ALA A 190 -7.19 -0.97 8.03
N PHE A 191 -8.20 -0.12 8.21
CA PHE A 191 -8.11 1.33 8.15
C PHE A 191 -8.76 1.95 9.37
N TYR A 192 -8.19 3.07 9.84
CA TYR A 192 -8.87 3.90 10.81
C TYR A 192 -10.07 4.63 10.18
N ASN A 193 -11.13 4.85 10.95
CA ASN A 193 -12.18 5.78 10.56
C ASN A 193 -11.65 7.23 10.63
N TYR A 194 -12.38 8.18 10.04
CA TYR A 194 -11.94 9.56 9.86
C TYR A 194 -11.53 10.27 11.16
N ASP A 195 -12.20 9.98 12.29
CA ASP A 195 -11.92 10.58 13.59
C ASP A 195 -10.89 9.79 14.42
N ALA A 196 -10.25 8.78 13.81
CA ALA A 196 -9.26 7.89 14.40
C ALA A 196 -9.74 7.17 15.70
N SER A 197 -11.04 7.08 15.94
CA SER A 197 -11.61 6.47 17.14
C SER A 197 -11.79 4.96 17.04
N LYS A 198 -11.76 4.41 15.85
CA LYS A 198 -11.96 2.98 15.53
C LYS A 198 -11.12 2.61 14.32
#